data_d79d3f6c7eae80082a48891282ff84fb
#
_entry.id   d79d3f6c7eae80082a48891282ff84fb
#
_cell.length_a   1.000
_cell.length_b   1.000
_cell.length_c   1.000
_cell.angle_alpha   90.00
_cell.angle_beta   90.00
_cell.angle_gamma   90.00
#
_symmetry.space_group_name_H-M   'P 1'
#
loop_
_entity.id
_entity.type
_entity.pdbx_description
1 polymer ?
#
loop_
_entity_poly.entity_id
_entity_poly.type
_entity_poly.pdbx_seq_one_letter_code
_entity_poly.pdbx_strand_id
1 'polypeptide(L)'
;MHTIFNHVKMIAENGFAKDINFVEKFDPSLPDIHGNKDLLIQVLLNLIKNSSEAIKSNSARGEITLSSSFLSSVRISLPTSNKKIELPLCFSIEDNGGGIDKEIYENIFDPFITNKKEGRGLGLSIASKIIRDHDGVIECGTTSRGTKMSILFPISD
;
A
#
# COMPACT_ATOMS: atom_id res chain seq x y z
N MET A 1 -10.46 3.04 -8.41
CA MET A 1 -9.43 3.13 -7.33
C MET A 1 -9.06 4.57 -6.98
N HIS A 2 -8.89 5.48 -7.94
CA HIS A 2 -8.53 6.88 -7.67
C HIS A 2 -9.49 7.61 -6.71
N THR A 3 -10.79 7.38 -6.87
CA THR A 3 -11.82 7.93 -5.97
C THR A 3 -11.60 7.48 -4.51
N ILE A 4 -11.15 6.22 -4.31
CA ILE A 4 -10.84 5.70 -2.98
C ILE A 4 -9.58 6.38 -2.43
N PHE A 5 -8.53 6.54 -3.24
CA PHE A 5 -7.33 7.28 -2.83
C PHE A 5 -7.65 8.71 -2.38
N ASN A 6 -8.44 9.44 -3.16
CA ASN A 6 -8.84 10.81 -2.81
C ASN A 6 -9.62 10.85 -1.48
N HIS A 7 -10.53 9.90 -1.28
CA HIS A 7 -11.31 9.79 -0.04
C HIS A 7 -10.41 9.52 1.18
N VAL A 8 -9.52 8.55 1.06
CA VAL A 8 -8.59 8.16 2.14
C VAL A 8 -7.59 9.28 2.45
N LYS A 9 -7.07 9.97 1.41
CA LYS A 9 -6.21 11.15 1.57
C LYS A 9 -6.92 12.23 2.39
N MET A 10 -8.17 12.57 2.04
CA MET A 10 -8.94 13.57 2.77
C MET A 10 -9.13 13.19 4.25
N ILE A 11 -9.40 11.92 4.55
CA ILE A 11 -9.49 11.43 5.93
C ILE A 11 -8.16 11.61 6.66
N ALA A 12 -7.05 11.22 6.03
CA ALA A 12 -5.72 11.29 6.62
C ALA A 12 -5.28 12.74 6.89
N GLU A 13 -5.46 13.64 5.92
CA GLU A 13 -5.13 15.08 6.02
C GLU A 13 -5.91 15.80 7.12
N ASN A 14 -7.16 15.41 7.34
CA ASN A 14 -7.99 15.97 8.41
C ASN A 14 -7.81 15.27 9.77
N GLY A 15 -7.07 14.18 9.80
CA GLY A 15 -6.87 13.35 10.99
C GLY A 15 -5.40 13.20 11.39
N PHE A 16 -4.89 11.99 11.23
CA PHE A 16 -3.58 11.56 11.75
C PHE A 16 -2.37 12.05 10.94
N ALA A 17 -2.56 12.59 9.74
CA ALA A 17 -1.50 13.01 8.82
C ALA A 17 -1.56 14.50 8.43
N LYS A 18 -2.01 15.37 9.37
CA LYS A 18 -2.20 16.82 9.14
C LYS A 18 -0.93 17.54 8.68
N ASP A 19 0.23 17.13 9.20
CA ASP A 19 1.52 17.80 8.96
C ASP A 19 2.31 17.11 7.82
N ILE A 20 1.67 16.20 7.08
CA ILE A 20 2.30 15.44 6.00
C ILE A 20 1.83 16.01 4.65
N ASN A 21 2.78 16.25 3.77
CA ASN A 21 2.50 16.66 2.40
C ASN A 21 2.10 15.43 1.56
N PHE A 22 0.97 15.49 0.87
CA PHE A 22 0.54 14.46 -0.07
C PHE A 22 0.82 14.90 -1.51
N VAL A 23 1.50 14.01 -2.26
CA VAL A 23 1.77 14.17 -3.68
C VAL A 23 0.99 13.10 -4.45
N GLU A 24 0.29 13.48 -5.50
CA GLU A 24 -0.51 12.58 -6.34
C GLU A 24 0.13 12.44 -7.74
N LYS A 25 0.32 11.21 -8.18
CA LYS A 25 0.86 10.84 -9.49
C LYS A 25 0.00 9.74 -10.10
N PHE A 26 -1.20 10.07 -10.51
CA PHE A 26 -2.16 9.11 -11.03
C PHE A 26 -2.15 9.05 -12.56
N ASP A 27 -2.19 7.81 -13.06
CA ASP A 27 -2.50 7.53 -14.46
C ASP A 27 -4.03 7.47 -14.63
N PRO A 28 -4.66 8.48 -15.27
CA PRO A 28 -6.11 8.54 -15.41
C PRO A 28 -6.66 7.53 -16.44
N SER A 29 -5.79 6.88 -17.20
CA SER A 29 -6.18 5.90 -18.23
C SER A 29 -6.44 4.50 -17.66
N LEU A 30 -6.12 4.25 -16.39
CA LEU A 30 -6.31 2.95 -15.78
C LEU A 30 -7.79 2.58 -15.69
N PRO A 31 -8.15 1.33 -16.03
CA PRO A 31 -9.51 0.85 -15.86
C PRO A 31 -9.88 0.74 -14.37
N ASP A 32 -11.17 0.68 -14.11
CA ASP A 32 -11.67 0.41 -12.76
C ASP A 32 -11.33 -1.01 -12.32
N ILE A 33 -11.15 -1.16 -11.03
CA ILE A 33 -11.03 -2.48 -10.38
C ILE A 33 -12.37 -2.87 -9.77
N HIS A 34 -12.70 -4.15 -9.80
CA HIS A 34 -13.83 -4.70 -9.07
C HIS A 34 -13.42 -5.02 -7.63
N GLY A 35 -14.21 -4.57 -6.66
CA GLY A 35 -13.91 -4.86 -5.27
C GLY A 35 -14.84 -4.19 -4.27
N ASN A 36 -14.74 -4.63 -3.03
CA ASN A 36 -15.45 -4.03 -1.92
C ASN A 36 -14.76 -2.71 -1.52
N LYS A 37 -15.46 -1.60 -1.77
CA LYS A 37 -14.96 -0.25 -1.50
C LYS A 37 -14.51 -0.05 -0.05
N ASP A 38 -15.29 -0.55 0.92
CA ASP A 38 -15.01 -0.30 2.34
C ASP A 38 -13.77 -1.07 2.81
N LEU A 39 -13.59 -2.30 2.32
CA LEU A 39 -12.40 -3.09 2.59
C LEU A 39 -11.14 -2.47 1.96
N LEU A 40 -11.25 -1.94 0.75
CA LEU A 40 -10.13 -1.25 0.10
C LEU A 40 -9.78 0.07 0.80
N ILE A 41 -10.78 0.82 1.29
CA ILE A 41 -10.55 2.00 2.13
C ILE A 41 -9.79 1.59 3.41
N GLN A 42 -10.20 0.50 4.06
CA GLN A 42 -9.53 0.00 5.26
C GLN A 42 -8.06 -0.34 4.99
N VAL A 43 -7.76 -1.01 3.88
CA VAL A 43 -6.38 -1.30 3.47
C VAL A 43 -5.57 -0.01 3.32
N LEU A 44 -6.07 0.94 2.52
CA LEU A 44 -5.34 2.18 2.24
C LEU A 44 -5.15 3.04 3.48
N LEU A 45 -6.15 3.15 4.34
CA LEU A 45 -6.02 3.85 5.63
C LEU A 45 -4.92 3.24 6.49
N ASN A 46 -4.87 1.91 6.55
CA ASN A 46 -3.83 1.21 7.31
C ASN A 46 -2.44 1.48 6.74
N LEU A 47 -2.26 1.42 5.42
CA LEU A 47 -0.97 1.68 4.77
C LEU A 47 -0.53 3.14 4.96
N ILE A 48 -1.41 4.11 4.76
CA ILE A 48 -1.10 5.54 4.95
C ILE A 48 -0.80 5.83 6.43
N LYS A 49 -1.52 5.19 7.36
CA LYS A 49 -1.21 5.33 8.79
C LYS A 49 0.18 4.80 9.12
N ASN A 50 0.56 3.64 8.59
CA ASN A 50 1.91 3.09 8.76
C ASN A 50 2.98 4.06 8.22
N SER A 51 2.77 4.61 7.02
CA SER A 51 3.65 5.62 6.43
C SER A 51 3.76 6.88 7.30
N SER A 52 2.64 7.38 7.81
CA SER A 52 2.63 8.57 8.67
C SER A 52 3.38 8.36 9.99
N GLU A 53 3.30 7.17 10.55
CA GLU A 53 4.02 6.81 11.78
C GLU A 53 5.53 6.67 11.52
N ALA A 54 5.93 6.09 10.38
CA ALA A 54 7.34 6.04 9.97
C ALA A 54 7.94 7.44 9.76
N ILE A 55 7.18 8.36 9.20
CA ILE A 55 7.59 9.76 9.02
C ILE A 55 7.76 10.47 10.37
N LYS A 56 6.81 10.30 11.29
CA LYS A 56 6.85 10.94 12.62
C LYS A 56 8.03 10.49 13.47
N SER A 57 8.51 9.27 13.26
CA SER A 57 9.71 8.77 13.93
C SER A 57 11.02 9.32 13.33
N ASN A 58 10.93 9.95 12.17
CA ASN A 58 12.07 10.52 11.45
C ASN A 58 11.88 12.03 11.36
N SER A 59 12.80 12.83 11.84
CA SER A 59 12.70 14.31 11.97
C SER A 59 12.63 15.08 10.65
N ALA A 60 12.43 14.45 9.52
CA ALA A 60 12.31 15.04 8.20
C ALA A 60 10.90 15.61 7.95
N ARG A 61 10.79 16.59 7.04
CA ARG A 61 9.51 17.06 6.53
C ARG A 61 8.80 15.89 5.81
N GLY A 62 7.65 15.48 6.35
CA GLY A 62 6.93 14.31 5.88
C GLY A 62 6.28 14.50 4.52
N GLU A 63 6.45 13.50 3.66
CA GLU A 63 5.79 13.41 2.36
C GLU A 63 5.31 11.99 2.10
N ILE A 64 4.08 11.87 1.63
CA ILE A 64 3.51 10.62 1.12
C ILE A 64 3.12 10.83 -0.34
N THR A 65 3.68 10.02 -1.22
CA THR A 65 3.29 9.99 -2.64
C THR A 65 2.30 8.86 -2.89
N LEU A 66 1.13 9.22 -3.41
CA LEU A 66 0.12 8.28 -3.90
C LEU A 66 0.26 8.20 -5.42
N SER A 67 0.43 7.01 -5.96
CA SER A 67 0.61 6.86 -7.39
C SER A 67 -0.16 5.67 -7.97
N SER A 68 -0.45 5.74 -9.26
CA SER A 68 -0.99 4.64 -10.03
C SER A 68 -0.29 4.56 -11.38
N SER A 69 -0.09 3.34 -11.89
CA SER A 69 0.58 3.10 -13.16
C SER A 69 0.18 1.75 -13.76
N PHE A 70 0.34 1.64 -15.07
CA PHE A 70 0.19 0.38 -15.79
C PHE A 70 1.56 -0.30 -15.92
N LEU A 71 1.65 -1.56 -15.48
CA LEU A 71 2.88 -2.37 -15.53
C LEU A 71 2.69 -3.54 -16.50
N SER A 72 3.24 -3.44 -17.68
CA SER A 72 3.03 -4.42 -18.78
C SER A 72 3.67 -5.80 -18.57
N SER A 73 4.43 -6.02 -17.50
CA SER A 73 5.27 -7.22 -17.36
C SER A 73 5.13 -7.95 -16.03
N VAL A 74 4.20 -7.54 -15.15
CA VAL A 74 4.06 -8.20 -13.85
C VAL A 74 3.17 -9.43 -14.00
N ARG A 75 3.78 -10.61 -13.81
CA ARG A 75 3.11 -11.90 -13.84
C ARG A 75 3.42 -12.68 -12.57
N ILE A 76 2.38 -13.21 -11.95
CA ILE A 76 2.51 -14.06 -10.78
C ILE A 76 2.14 -15.48 -11.16
N SER A 77 2.98 -16.43 -10.72
CA SER A 77 2.65 -17.85 -10.79
C SER A 77 1.85 -18.25 -9.56
N LEU A 78 0.65 -18.78 -9.76
CA LEU A 78 -0.13 -19.31 -8.65
C LEU A 78 0.48 -20.65 -8.18
N PRO A 79 0.69 -20.85 -6.86
CA PRO A 79 1.28 -22.08 -6.32
C PRO A 79 0.50 -23.36 -6.66
N THR A 80 -0.79 -23.23 -6.95
CA THR A 80 -1.72 -24.34 -7.19
C THR A 80 -2.04 -24.58 -8.66
N SER A 81 -1.56 -23.75 -9.57
CA SER A 81 -1.82 -23.90 -11.00
C SER A 81 -0.66 -23.32 -11.82
N ASN A 82 -0.36 -23.95 -12.96
CA ASN A 82 0.62 -23.42 -13.94
C ASN A 82 0.12 -22.15 -14.66
N LYS A 83 -0.98 -21.54 -14.21
CA LYS A 83 -1.49 -20.29 -14.77
C LYS A 83 -0.67 -19.12 -14.23
N LYS A 84 -0.18 -18.31 -15.14
CA LYS A 84 0.38 -16.98 -14.83
C LYS A 84 -0.74 -15.96 -14.91
N ILE A 85 -0.97 -15.24 -13.84
CA ILE A 85 -1.92 -14.12 -13.81
C ILE A 85 -1.14 -12.83 -14.05
N GLU A 86 -1.61 -12.00 -14.95
CA GLU A 86 -1.08 -10.66 -15.17
C GLU A 86 -1.72 -9.70 -14.18
N LEU A 87 -0.91 -8.90 -13.50
CA LEU A 87 -1.34 -7.88 -12.54
C LEU A 87 -0.82 -6.51 -12.98
N PRO A 88 -1.35 -5.95 -14.08
CA PRO A 88 -0.80 -4.74 -14.66
C PRO A 88 -1.19 -3.46 -13.93
N LEU A 89 -2.22 -3.49 -13.09
CA LEU A 89 -2.70 -2.29 -12.40
C LEU A 89 -1.96 -2.14 -11.08
N CYS A 90 -1.06 -1.16 -11.01
CA CYS A 90 -0.27 -0.88 -9.81
C CYS A 90 -0.75 0.41 -9.15
N PHE A 91 -1.04 0.30 -7.85
CA PHE A 91 -1.37 1.43 -6.98
C PHE A 91 -0.38 1.45 -5.83
N SER A 92 0.32 2.56 -5.62
CA SER A 92 1.36 2.59 -4.60
C SER A 92 1.30 3.79 -3.67
N ILE A 93 1.81 3.56 -2.47
CA ILE A 93 1.98 4.53 -1.40
C ILE A 93 3.46 4.51 -1.04
N GLU A 94 4.14 5.63 -1.27
CA GLU A 94 5.57 5.81 -0.96
C GLU A 94 5.72 6.92 0.08
N ASP A 95 6.49 6.63 1.13
CA ASP A 95 6.82 7.60 2.15
C ASP A 95 8.32 7.94 2.19
N ASN A 96 8.65 9.07 2.79
CA ASN A 96 10.02 9.49 3.06
C ASN A 96 10.41 9.29 4.54
N GLY A 97 9.82 8.29 5.19
CA GLY A 97 10.18 7.90 6.55
C GLY A 97 11.51 7.15 6.64
N GLY A 98 11.79 6.53 7.77
CA GLY A 98 13.07 5.85 8.03
C GLY A 98 13.23 4.46 7.37
N GLY A 99 12.25 4.01 6.58
CA GLY A 99 12.22 2.65 6.04
C GLY A 99 11.72 1.62 7.05
N ILE A 100 11.95 0.35 6.74
CA ILE A 100 11.55 -0.79 7.58
C ILE A 100 12.81 -1.45 8.15
N ASP A 101 12.77 -1.81 9.43
CA ASP A 101 13.86 -2.54 10.07
C ASP A 101 14.13 -3.86 9.36
N LYS A 102 15.41 -4.15 9.11
CA LYS A 102 15.81 -5.37 8.41
C LYS A 102 15.36 -6.65 9.11
N GLU A 103 15.27 -6.61 10.45
CA GLU A 103 14.86 -7.76 11.26
C GLU A 103 13.41 -8.21 10.99
N ILE A 104 12.55 -7.28 10.60
CA ILE A 104 11.13 -7.58 10.37
C ILE A 104 10.73 -7.53 8.90
N TYR A 105 11.60 -7.04 8.02
CA TYR A 105 11.28 -6.76 6.60
C TYR A 105 10.73 -7.97 5.86
N GLU A 106 11.34 -9.13 6.03
CA GLU A 106 10.95 -10.36 5.31
C GLU A 106 9.59 -10.91 5.75
N ASN A 107 9.16 -10.55 6.98
CA ASN A 107 7.95 -11.09 7.63
C ASN A 107 6.91 -10.00 7.94
N ILE A 108 6.97 -8.84 7.27
CA ILE A 108 6.10 -7.70 7.60
C ILE A 108 4.61 -7.96 7.39
N PHE A 109 4.26 -8.92 6.53
CA PHE A 109 2.88 -9.34 6.27
C PHE A 109 2.41 -10.49 7.18
N ASP A 110 3.28 -11.04 8.01
CA ASP A 110 2.92 -12.06 8.97
C ASP A 110 2.18 -11.44 10.17
N PRO A 111 1.19 -12.14 10.76
CA PRO A 111 0.49 -11.66 11.95
C PRO A 111 1.46 -11.45 13.11
N PHE A 112 1.19 -10.43 13.95
CA PHE A 112 1.92 -10.10 15.17
C PHE A 112 3.37 -9.61 14.98
N ILE A 113 3.83 -9.41 13.75
CA ILE A 113 5.14 -8.81 13.45
C ILE A 113 5.03 -7.29 13.48
N THR A 114 5.74 -6.66 14.42
CA THR A 114 5.78 -5.20 14.55
C THR A 114 6.96 -4.78 15.44
N ASN A 115 7.55 -3.64 15.14
CA ASN A 115 8.52 -2.94 15.99
C ASN A 115 7.87 -1.80 16.81
N LYS A 116 6.55 -1.63 16.72
CA LYS A 116 5.81 -0.57 17.40
C LYS A 116 5.46 -1.02 18.83
N LYS A 117 5.70 -0.15 19.82
CA LYS A 117 5.40 -0.43 21.22
C LYS A 117 3.92 -0.72 21.50
N GLU A 118 3.01 -0.07 20.73
CA GLU A 118 1.57 -0.21 20.87
C GLU A 118 0.92 -0.99 19.72
N GLY A 119 1.71 -1.45 18.74
CA GLY A 119 1.23 -2.15 17.56
C GLY A 119 0.98 -3.63 17.84
N ARG A 120 -0.14 -4.16 17.33
CA ARG A 120 -0.46 -5.60 17.42
C ARG A 120 0.15 -6.42 16.27
N GLY A 121 0.72 -5.77 15.24
CA GLY A 121 1.29 -6.44 14.07
C GLY A 121 0.24 -7.11 13.15
N LEU A 122 -1.02 -6.69 13.21
CA LEU A 122 -2.11 -7.28 12.43
C LEU A 122 -2.46 -6.47 11.18
N GLY A 123 -2.10 -5.18 11.11
CA GLY A 123 -2.54 -4.29 10.04
C GLY A 123 -2.12 -4.75 8.64
N LEU A 124 -0.85 -5.09 8.44
CA LEU A 124 -0.34 -5.54 7.14
C LEU A 124 -0.80 -6.94 6.77
N SER A 125 -0.96 -7.85 7.74
CA SER A 125 -1.48 -9.20 7.48
C SER A 125 -2.95 -9.16 7.04
N ILE A 126 -3.75 -8.31 7.67
CA ILE A 126 -5.16 -8.09 7.29
C ILE A 126 -5.22 -7.42 5.91
N ALA A 127 -4.41 -6.40 5.66
CA ALA A 127 -4.33 -5.75 4.36
C ALA A 127 -3.97 -6.76 3.25
N SER A 128 -2.96 -7.58 3.48
CA SER A 128 -2.55 -8.64 2.54
C SER A 128 -3.68 -9.63 2.26
N LYS A 129 -4.42 -10.04 3.29
CA LYS A 129 -5.57 -10.93 3.11
C LYS A 129 -6.67 -10.28 2.28
N ILE A 130 -7.04 -9.04 2.59
CA ILE A 130 -8.07 -8.30 1.84
C ILE A 130 -7.68 -8.18 0.37
N ILE A 131 -6.43 -7.83 0.08
CA ILE A 131 -5.96 -7.68 -1.31
C ILE A 131 -5.98 -9.02 -2.05
N ARG A 132 -5.59 -10.13 -1.40
CA ARG A 132 -5.70 -11.47 -2.00
C ARG A 132 -7.15 -11.87 -2.28
N ASP A 133 -8.07 -11.53 -1.39
CA ASP A 133 -9.52 -11.79 -1.58
C ASP A 133 -10.10 -10.97 -2.75
N HIS A 134 -9.34 -10.00 -3.26
CA HIS A 134 -9.62 -9.20 -4.46
C HIS A 134 -8.73 -9.57 -5.66
N ASP A 135 -8.17 -10.78 -5.67
CA ASP A 135 -7.27 -11.29 -6.72
C ASP A 135 -6.01 -10.44 -6.94
N GLY A 136 -5.66 -9.61 -5.95
CA GLY A 136 -4.48 -8.76 -5.99
C GLY A 136 -3.32 -9.28 -5.15
N VAL A 137 -2.22 -8.57 -5.22
CA VAL A 137 -1.02 -8.78 -4.42
C VAL A 137 -0.55 -7.47 -3.83
N ILE A 138 -0.03 -7.51 -2.61
CA ILE A 138 0.65 -6.38 -1.98
C ILE A 138 2.13 -6.71 -1.84
N GLU A 139 2.97 -5.76 -2.22
CA GLU A 139 4.42 -5.84 -2.15
C GLU A 139 5.00 -4.66 -1.37
N CYS A 140 6.09 -4.89 -0.70
CA CYS A 140 6.86 -3.86 -0.02
C CYS A 140 8.23 -3.72 -0.67
N GLY A 141 8.65 -2.49 -0.91
CA GLY A 141 9.98 -2.16 -1.37
C GLY A 141 10.58 -1.01 -0.56
N THR A 142 11.91 -0.98 -0.49
CA THR A 142 12.64 0.17 0.02
C THR A 142 13.04 1.08 -1.15
N THR A 143 12.97 2.37 -0.93
CA THR A 143 13.46 3.39 -1.87
C THR A 143 14.60 4.17 -1.23
N SER A 144 15.28 5.01 -1.99
CA SER A 144 16.29 5.94 -1.45
C SER A 144 15.69 6.94 -0.43
N ARG A 145 14.38 7.10 -0.41
CA ARG A 145 13.65 8.04 0.45
C ARG A 145 13.01 7.37 1.67
N GLY A 146 12.59 6.13 1.56
CA GLY A 146 11.89 5.43 2.63
C GLY A 146 11.27 4.10 2.16
N THR A 147 9.96 3.94 2.34
CA THR A 147 9.23 2.71 2.03
C THR A 147 8.20 2.94 0.93
N LYS A 148 8.07 1.97 0.04
CA LYS A 148 7.01 1.94 -0.99
C LYS A 148 6.19 0.66 -0.85
N MET A 149 4.91 0.81 -0.58
CA MET A 149 3.92 -0.27 -0.65
C MET A 149 3.23 -0.21 -2.00
N SER A 150 3.22 -1.32 -2.72
CA SER A 150 2.57 -1.46 -4.03
C SER A 150 1.47 -2.51 -3.97
N ILE A 151 0.29 -2.15 -4.45
CA ILE A 151 -0.86 -3.05 -4.58
C ILE A 151 -1.07 -3.30 -6.06
N LEU A 152 -1.04 -4.55 -6.45
CA LEU A 152 -1.16 -4.99 -7.84
C LEU A 152 -2.50 -5.70 -8.04
N PHE A 153 -3.24 -5.33 -9.09
CA PHE A 153 -4.51 -5.96 -9.45
C PHE A 153 -4.52 -6.44 -10.89
N PRO A 154 -5.28 -7.50 -11.19
CA PRO A 154 -5.60 -7.88 -12.56
C PRO A 154 -6.53 -6.85 -13.20
N ILE A 155 -6.58 -6.86 -14.53
CA ILE A 155 -7.69 -6.21 -15.25
C ILE A 155 -8.91 -7.11 -15.06
N SER A 156 -10.01 -6.51 -14.64
CA SER A 156 -11.30 -7.22 -14.59
C SER A 156 -11.89 -7.26 -15.98
N ASP A 157 -12.26 -8.44 -16.45
CA ASP A 157 -13.01 -8.65 -17.69
C ASP A 157 -14.44 -8.08 -17.60
#